data_8373690b159fc4a36c2bc36cf6e984f8
#
_entry.id   8373690b159fc4a36c2bc36cf6e984f8
#
_cell.length_a   1.000
_cell.length_b   1.000
_cell.length_c   1.000
_cell.angle_alpha   90.00
_cell.angle_beta   90.00
_cell.angle_gamma   90.00
#
_symmetry.space_group_name_H-M   'P 1'
#
loop_
_entity.id
_entity.type
_entity.pdbx_description
1 polymer ?
#
loop_
_entity_poly.entity_id
_entity_poly.type
_entity_poly.pdbx_seq_one_letter_code
_entity_poly.pdbx_strand_id
1 'polypeptide(L)'
;IQDYTIPLHFEHRLSTVEVRVEGSDGVDGARMENVKYGSRFNLLTGKTVTDETRGSYAMYRYSSGNLTTVFRMTIPAQILTTTSNYITLTGTPDMKLRGTSDMTTEPGRIHNYRIDYKIRITVLDYPQGGSTTGAGLYDLGGTCTVAANVNGGYEFAGWYEDGRIVSNDTRYSFEALSDRTLEPRYRNYGGWSVTLTANPSVIGWQGGRSSLVAGASRGVFVNGVAENTQTAVPSLSGGAEGFLLSGNTVTVSENPSGSSRNCVFTASHGGSSATATITQEGSPVDYYFSYADGGTGHTEYPDDSSAGSFILDITSYKKTGNSTKALSWSASGDSWIHVNGSSASYDENPTKERRSGLVTLKQDESGKTLSLKIVQPGKTSIDIEQ
;
A
#
# COMPACT_ATOMS: atom_id res chain seq x y z
N ILE A 1 70.69 75.90 -36.07
CA ILE A 1 69.29 75.48 -35.79
C ILE A 1 69.21 75.29 -34.28
N GLN A 2 68.44 76.14 -33.65
CA GLN A 2 68.24 76.11 -32.21
C GLN A 2 67.14 75.10 -31.95
N ASP A 3 67.46 73.98 -31.22
CA ASP A 3 66.49 72.98 -30.86
C ASP A 3 65.53 73.54 -29.81
N TYR A 4 64.30 73.75 -30.22
CA TYR A 4 63.20 74.13 -29.31
C TYR A 4 62.48 72.87 -28.82
N THR A 5 62.65 72.58 -27.54
CA THR A 5 61.85 71.54 -26.86
C THR A 5 60.53 72.18 -26.47
N ILE A 6 59.44 71.71 -27.08
CA ILE A 6 58.09 72.12 -26.70
C ILE A 6 57.59 71.12 -25.67
N PRO A 7 57.41 71.52 -24.42
CA PRO A 7 56.85 70.63 -23.41
C PRO A 7 55.40 70.49 -23.72
N LEU A 8 54.99 69.21 -24.03
CA LEU A 8 53.58 68.82 -24.17
C LEU A 8 53.10 68.32 -22.85
N HIS A 9 52.07 68.94 -22.28
CA HIS A 9 51.40 68.48 -21.07
C HIS A 9 50.06 67.79 -21.43
N PHE A 10 49.96 66.54 -21.15
CA PHE A 10 48.77 65.76 -21.44
C PHE A 10 47.99 65.58 -20.16
N GLU A 11 46.72 65.96 -20.15
CA GLU A 11 45.78 65.69 -19.06
C GLU A 11 44.68 64.68 -19.53
N HIS A 12 44.46 63.70 -18.72
CA HIS A 12 43.34 62.79 -18.97
C HIS A 12 42.03 63.54 -18.73
N ARG A 13 41.19 63.66 -19.74
CA ARG A 13 39.88 64.35 -19.68
C ARG A 13 38.69 63.38 -19.52
N LEU A 14 38.93 62.06 -19.59
CA LEU A 14 37.94 61.01 -19.41
C LEU A 14 38.19 60.31 -18.09
N SER A 15 37.09 59.66 -17.55
CA SER A 15 37.11 58.87 -16.36
C SER A 15 37.08 57.42 -16.74
N THR A 16 37.72 56.54 -15.98
CA THR A 16 37.60 55.08 -16.15
C THR A 16 36.71 54.51 -15.04
N VAL A 17 35.73 53.69 -15.43
CA VAL A 17 34.96 52.86 -14.52
C VAL A 17 35.50 51.46 -14.63
N GLU A 18 35.90 50.91 -13.50
CA GLU A 18 36.32 49.52 -13.35
C GLU A 18 35.29 48.76 -12.54
N VAL A 19 34.84 47.62 -13.04
CA VAL A 19 33.94 46.71 -12.36
C VAL A 19 34.69 45.41 -12.13
N ARG A 20 34.93 45.08 -10.87
CA ARG A 20 35.53 43.84 -10.43
C ARG A 20 34.44 42.90 -9.93
N VAL A 21 34.25 41.82 -10.62
CA VAL A 21 33.33 40.75 -10.22
C VAL A 21 34.15 39.65 -9.57
N GLU A 22 34.00 39.50 -8.28
CA GLU A 22 34.64 38.42 -7.52
C GLU A 22 33.68 37.24 -7.40
N GLY A 23 34.23 36.04 -7.51
CA GLY A 23 33.46 34.82 -7.42
C GLY A 23 32.84 34.34 -8.74
N SER A 24 33.32 34.78 -9.91
CA SER A 24 32.67 34.36 -11.15
C SER A 24 33.63 34.03 -12.28
N ASP A 25 33.64 32.79 -12.71
CA ASP A 25 34.11 32.41 -14.04
C ASP A 25 32.98 32.46 -15.10
N GLY A 26 31.72 32.68 -14.67
CA GLY A 26 30.52 32.61 -15.50
C GLY A 26 29.93 33.95 -15.97
N VAL A 27 30.66 35.08 -15.81
CA VAL A 27 30.22 36.35 -16.36
C VAL A 27 30.81 36.54 -17.74
N ASP A 28 29.97 36.43 -18.76
CA ASP A 28 30.39 36.54 -20.17
C ASP A 28 30.72 37.95 -20.58
N GLY A 29 30.13 38.97 -19.95
CA GLY A 29 30.36 40.37 -20.25
C GLY A 29 29.74 41.31 -19.21
N ALA A 30 30.04 42.59 -19.36
CA ALA A 30 29.40 43.64 -18.58
C ALA A 30 29.00 44.81 -19.50
N ARG A 31 27.90 45.46 -19.16
CA ARG A 31 27.40 46.64 -19.85
C ARG A 31 27.08 47.72 -18.83
N MET A 32 27.48 48.96 -19.13
CA MET A 32 26.98 50.12 -18.39
C MET A 32 25.74 50.68 -19.09
N GLU A 33 24.71 50.86 -18.32
CA GLU A 33 23.41 51.27 -18.82
C GLU A 33 23.15 52.77 -18.51
N ASN A 34 22.55 53.45 -19.48
CA ASN A 34 22.13 54.84 -19.37
C ASN A 34 23.30 55.82 -19.08
N VAL A 35 24.45 55.62 -19.70
CA VAL A 35 25.63 56.49 -19.55
C VAL A 35 25.84 57.39 -20.75
N LYS A 36 26.40 58.59 -20.52
CA LYS A 36 26.94 59.46 -21.59
C LYS A 36 28.28 58.88 -22.01
N TYR A 37 28.45 58.64 -23.29
CA TYR A 37 29.68 58.04 -23.81
C TYR A 37 30.48 58.93 -24.72
N GLY A 38 29.83 59.79 -25.50
CA GLY A 38 30.45 60.71 -26.44
C GLY A 38 31.02 61.98 -25.76
N SER A 39 32.19 62.46 -26.22
CA SER A 39 32.70 63.74 -25.84
C SER A 39 33.50 64.37 -27.02
N ARG A 40 33.52 65.69 -27.08
CA ARG A 40 34.25 66.42 -28.04
C ARG A 40 35.30 67.23 -27.31
N PHE A 41 36.56 67.19 -27.77
CA PHE A 41 37.63 67.90 -27.22
C PHE A 41 38.02 69.11 -28.20
N ASN A 42 37.99 70.31 -27.69
CA ASN A 42 38.41 71.47 -28.45
C ASN A 42 39.92 71.69 -28.27
N LEU A 43 40.70 71.46 -29.32
CA LEU A 43 42.13 71.53 -29.29
C LEU A 43 42.65 72.96 -29.03
N LEU A 44 41.87 73.99 -29.38
CA LEU A 44 42.32 75.43 -29.21
C LEU A 44 42.07 75.88 -27.77
N THR A 45 41.00 75.45 -27.14
CA THR A 45 40.66 75.93 -25.80
C THR A 45 40.96 74.88 -24.69
N GLY A 46 41.39 73.65 -25.04
CA GLY A 46 41.68 72.63 -24.11
C GLY A 46 40.38 72.10 -23.37
N LYS A 47 39.20 72.52 -23.83
CA LYS A 47 37.90 72.15 -23.15
C LYS A 47 37.31 70.92 -23.76
N THR A 48 36.77 70.06 -22.89
CA THR A 48 35.94 68.88 -23.25
C THR A 48 34.48 69.22 -23.06
N VAL A 49 33.66 68.91 -24.06
CA VAL A 49 32.19 68.99 -23.98
C VAL A 49 31.62 67.58 -24.09
N THR A 50 30.88 67.10 -23.06
CA THR A 50 30.24 65.80 -23.04
C THR A 50 28.97 65.84 -23.87
N ASP A 51 28.78 64.86 -24.73
CA ASP A 51 27.53 64.65 -25.45
C ASP A 51 26.43 64.22 -24.46
N GLU A 52 25.25 64.83 -24.59
CA GLU A 52 24.13 64.55 -23.71
C GLU A 52 23.40 63.20 -24.03
N THR A 53 23.74 62.61 -25.18
CA THR A 53 23.15 61.29 -25.56
C THR A 53 23.56 60.19 -24.59
N ARG A 54 22.59 59.50 -24.05
CA ARG A 54 22.79 58.37 -23.13
C ARG A 54 22.48 57.06 -23.84
N GLY A 55 23.22 56.02 -23.48
CA GLY A 55 23.03 54.68 -24.07
C GLY A 55 23.53 53.55 -23.17
N SER A 56 23.44 52.36 -23.71
CA SER A 56 23.94 51.13 -23.11
C SER A 56 25.17 50.66 -23.87
N TYR A 57 26.29 50.54 -23.18
CA TYR A 57 27.57 50.27 -23.82
C TYR A 57 28.29 49.09 -23.15
N ALA A 58 28.86 48.18 -23.97
CA ALA A 58 29.66 47.08 -23.49
C ALA A 58 30.95 47.57 -22.83
N MET A 59 31.30 46.98 -21.71
CA MET A 59 32.59 47.22 -21.04
C MET A 59 33.62 46.22 -21.59
N TYR A 60 34.86 46.68 -21.66
CA TYR A 60 35.99 45.85 -22.10
C TYR A 60 36.41 44.91 -20.95
N ARG A 61 36.52 43.59 -21.22
CA ARG A 61 37.10 42.63 -20.27
C ARG A 61 38.61 42.87 -20.17
N TYR A 62 39.04 43.47 -19.07
CA TYR A 62 40.44 43.88 -18.87
C TYR A 62 41.30 42.70 -18.38
N SER A 63 40.79 41.91 -17.46
CA SER A 63 41.47 40.72 -16.97
C SER A 63 40.47 39.69 -16.49
N SER A 64 40.89 38.42 -16.50
CA SER A 64 40.14 37.31 -15.88
C SER A 64 41.14 36.29 -15.32
N GLY A 65 40.81 35.69 -14.20
CA GLY A 65 41.59 34.62 -13.57
C GLY A 65 41.25 34.46 -12.09
N ASN A 66 41.44 33.26 -11.54
CA ASN A 66 41.21 32.92 -10.15
C ASN A 66 39.89 33.45 -9.58
N LEU A 67 38.76 33.16 -10.25
CA LEU A 67 37.42 33.57 -9.83
C LEU A 67 37.18 35.09 -9.78
N THR A 68 38.02 35.89 -10.47
CA THR A 68 37.85 37.34 -10.57
C THR A 68 37.86 37.77 -12.02
N THR A 69 36.82 38.49 -12.46
CA THR A 69 36.76 39.11 -13.77
C THR A 69 36.70 40.64 -13.61
N VAL A 70 37.55 41.36 -14.35
CA VAL A 70 37.60 42.84 -14.33
C VAL A 70 37.14 43.38 -15.65
N PHE A 71 36.14 44.26 -15.63
CA PHE A 71 35.65 44.99 -16.78
C PHE A 71 35.99 46.48 -16.65
N ARG A 72 36.40 47.12 -17.74
CA ARG A 72 36.69 48.54 -17.78
C ARG A 72 35.94 49.25 -18.88
N MET A 73 35.61 50.50 -18.62
CA MET A 73 35.04 51.41 -19.58
C MET A 73 35.50 52.83 -19.31
N THR A 74 35.90 53.51 -20.33
CA THR A 74 36.25 54.94 -20.24
C THR A 74 35.10 55.81 -20.73
N ILE A 75 34.65 56.71 -19.88
CA ILE A 75 33.50 57.59 -20.11
C ILE A 75 33.86 59.08 -19.83
N PRO A 76 33.11 60.00 -20.41
CA PRO A 76 33.21 61.41 -19.98
C PRO A 76 32.82 61.55 -18.50
N ALA A 77 33.44 62.52 -17.82
CA ALA A 77 33.07 62.86 -16.46
C ALA A 77 31.60 63.20 -16.37
N GLN A 78 30.88 62.49 -15.48
CA GLN A 78 29.41 62.59 -15.30
C GLN A 78 29.00 62.14 -13.93
N ILE A 79 27.73 62.40 -13.54
CA ILE A 79 27.13 61.86 -12.36
C ILE A 79 26.42 60.55 -12.77
N LEU A 80 26.79 59.47 -12.10
CA LEU A 80 26.12 58.16 -12.16
C LEU A 80 25.19 58.06 -10.97
N THR A 81 23.89 57.93 -11.23
CA THR A 81 22.87 57.90 -10.18
C THR A 81 22.36 56.48 -9.95
N THR A 82 22.06 56.13 -8.70
CA THR A 82 21.51 54.84 -8.31
C THR A 82 20.14 54.55 -8.93
N THR A 83 19.41 55.61 -9.34
CA THR A 83 18.07 55.50 -9.89
C THR A 83 18.08 55.19 -11.40
N SER A 84 19.03 55.74 -12.16
CA SER A 84 19.02 55.68 -13.63
C SER A 84 20.18 54.90 -14.24
N ASN A 85 21.30 54.77 -13.55
CA ASN A 85 22.47 54.02 -14.02
C ASN A 85 22.57 52.66 -13.34
N TYR A 86 22.94 51.64 -14.10
CA TYR A 86 23.20 50.30 -13.57
C TYR A 86 24.18 49.56 -14.47
N ILE A 87 24.73 48.49 -13.93
CA ILE A 87 25.59 47.58 -14.65
C ILE A 87 24.80 46.30 -14.91
N THR A 88 24.75 45.85 -16.14
CA THR A 88 24.26 44.54 -16.50
C THR A 88 25.44 43.59 -16.65
N LEU A 89 25.53 42.57 -15.83
CA LEU A 89 26.43 41.45 -16.07
C LEU A 89 25.70 40.46 -16.96
N THR A 90 26.31 40.13 -18.10
CA THR A 90 25.72 39.13 -19.02
C THR A 90 26.15 37.74 -18.62
N GLY A 91 25.18 36.85 -18.51
CA GLY A 91 25.35 35.46 -18.11
C GLY A 91 24.00 34.76 -18.18
N THR A 92 23.85 33.65 -17.48
CA THR A 92 22.58 32.95 -17.45
C THR A 92 22.10 32.79 -15.99
N PRO A 93 21.12 33.59 -15.52
CA PRO A 93 20.49 34.78 -16.16
C PRO A 93 21.36 36.06 -16.08
N ASP A 94 21.03 37.06 -16.92
CA ASP A 94 21.63 38.41 -16.82
C ASP A 94 21.30 39.07 -15.47
N MET A 95 22.30 39.71 -14.85
CA MET A 95 22.12 40.41 -13.58
C MET A 95 22.25 41.93 -13.74
N LYS A 96 21.28 42.67 -13.16
CA LYS A 96 21.27 44.12 -13.10
C LYS A 96 21.69 44.61 -11.72
N LEU A 97 22.79 45.32 -11.67
CA LEU A 97 23.40 45.81 -10.43
C LEU A 97 23.38 47.31 -10.37
N ARG A 98 22.97 47.89 -9.26
CA ARG A 98 22.93 49.31 -9.00
C ARG A 98 23.94 49.67 -7.90
N GLY A 99 24.55 50.85 -7.98
CA GLY A 99 25.35 51.36 -6.88
C GLY A 99 24.48 51.64 -5.65
N THR A 100 25.06 51.63 -4.48
CA THR A 100 24.41 51.97 -3.20
C THR A 100 24.31 53.47 -2.95
N SER A 101 25.11 54.26 -3.68
CA SER A 101 25.11 55.73 -3.65
C SER A 101 25.42 56.29 -5.02
N ASP A 102 24.98 57.52 -5.26
CA ASP A 102 25.33 58.27 -6.46
C ASP A 102 26.82 58.57 -6.45
N MET A 103 27.44 58.59 -7.63
CA MET A 103 28.87 58.82 -7.78
C MET A 103 29.14 59.83 -8.90
N THR A 104 29.99 60.80 -8.62
CA THR A 104 30.54 61.69 -9.64
C THR A 104 31.84 61.10 -10.16
N THR A 105 31.92 60.86 -11.47
CA THR A 105 33.19 60.43 -12.10
C THR A 105 34.04 61.63 -12.42
N GLU A 106 35.36 61.55 -12.11
CA GLU A 106 36.28 62.58 -12.27
C GLU A 106 37.29 62.29 -13.39
N PRO A 107 37.70 63.29 -14.17
CA PRO A 107 38.75 63.16 -15.20
C PRO A 107 40.02 62.55 -14.62
N GLY A 108 40.69 61.67 -15.37
CA GLY A 108 41.92 61.01 -14.96
C GLY A 108 41.84 60.05 -13.79
N ARG A 109 40.66 59.77 -13.29
CA ARG A 109 40.45 58.82 -12.16
C ARG A 109 39.90 57.52 -12.64
N ILE A 110 40.22 56.41 -11.89
CA ILE A 110 39.62 55.11 -11.98
C ILE A 110 38.63 54.98 -10.82
N HIS A 111 37.39 54.74 -11.13
CA HIS A 111 36.32 54.52 -10.17
C HIS A 111 36.00 53.04 -10.12
N ASN A 112 36.21 52.42 -8.96
CA ASN A 112 36.14 50.98 -8.78
C ASN A 112 34.80 50.57 -8.17
N TYR A 113 34.14 49.61 -8.81
CA TYR A 113 33.02 48.88 -8.26
C TYR A 113 33.45 47.46 -8.01
N ARG A 114 33.15 46.94 -6.82
CA ARG A 114 33.32 45.53 -6.47
C ARG A 114 31.96 44.89 -6.37
N ILE A 115 31.82 43.75 -7.00
CA ILE A 115 30.60 42.93 -6.99
C ILE A 115 30.98 41.57 -6.44
N ASP A 116 30.44 41.24 -5.26
CA ASP A 116 30.55 39.90 -4.69
C ASP A 116 29.40 39.03 -5.25
N TYR A 117 29.75 38.15 -6.18
CA TYR A 117 28.77 37.22 -6.76
C TYR A 117 28.48 36.11 -5.78
N LYS A 118 27.19 35.90 -5.47
CA LYS A 118 26.74 34.86 -4.55
C LYS A 118 25.90 33.84 -5.30
N ILE A 119 26.20 32.58 -5.07
CA ILE A 119 25.45 31.45 -5.54
C ILE A 119 24.23 31.23 -4.59
N ARG A 120 23.07 31.08 -5.17
CA ARG A 120 21.84 30.80 -4.41
C ARG A 120 21.57 29.29 -4.34
N ILE A 121 21.55 28.78 -3.12
CA ILE A 121 21.10 27.40 -2.85
C ILE A 121 19.69 27.47 -2.28
N THR A 122 18.74 26.94 -3.03
CA THR A 122 17.34 26.79 -2.62
C THR A 122 17.11 25.35 -2.19
N VAL A 123 16.42 25.16 -1.05
CA VAL A 123 15.98 23.85 -0.60
C VAL A 123 14.47 23.88 -0.52
N LEU A 124 13.84 22.95 -1.24
CA LEU A 124 12.39 22.77 -1.18
C LEU A 124 11.99 22.16 0.16
N ASP A 125 10.75 22.41 0.59
CA ASP A 125 10.27 22.03 1.91
C ASP A 125 9.25 20.90 1.83
N TYR A 126 9.38 19.92 2.74
CA TYR A 126 8.36 18.92 3.00
C TYR A 126 8.25 18.70 4.52
N PRO A 127 7.55 19.59 5.24
CA PRO A 127 7.55 19.64 6.72
C PRO A 127 7.03 18.37 7.40
N GLN A 128 6.18 17.60 6.72
CA GLN A 128 5.68 16.32 7.24
C GLN A 128 6.80 15.29 7.38
N GLY A 129 7.72 15.24 6.41
CA GLY A 129 8.84 14.30 6.38
C GLY A 129 10.02 14.72 7.24
N GLY A 130 10.23 16.04 7.38
CA GLY A 130 11.36 16.57 8.15
C GLY A 130 11.57 18.06 8.00
N SER A 131 12.67 18.55 8.55
CA SER A 131 13.16 19.92 8.39
C SER A 131 14.51 19.92 7.71
N THR A 132 14.85 21.03 7.06
CA THR A 132 16.10 21.19 6.33
C THR A 132 16.88 22.41 6.78
N THR A 133 18.19 22.40 6.57
CA THR A 133 19.10 23.53 6.76
C THR A 133 20.06 23.65 5.58
N GLY A 134 20.73 24.80 5.43
CA GLY A 134 21.75 25.02 4.42
C GLY A 134 21.26 25.73 3.16
N ALA A 135 19.98 26.14 3.08
CA ALA A 135 19.55 27.10 2.07
C ALA A 135 20.16 28.47 2.32
N GLY A 136 20.51 29.22 1.26
CA GLY A 136 21.07 30.56 1.41
C GLY A 136 21.93 31.00 0.23
N LEU A 137 22.72 32.03 0.49
CA LEU A 137 23.68 32.59 -0.45
C LEU A 137 25.10 32.22 -0.03
N TYR A 138 25.88 31.70 -0.96
CA TYR A 138 27.23 31.21 -0.77
C TYR A 138 28.19 31.95 -1.70
N ASP A 139 29.44 32.06 -1.29
CA ASP A 139 30.50 32.51 -2.19
C ASP A 139 30.69 31.48 -3.31
N LEU A 140 30.95 31.91 -4.53
CA LEU A 140 31.31 31.01 -5.61
C LEU A 140 32.57 30.21 -5.23
N GLY A 141 32.50 28.86 -5.40
CA GLY A 141 33.54 27.93 -4.95
C GLY A 141 33.53 27.69 -3.44
N GLY A 142 32.65 28.34 -2.69
CA GLY A 142 32.47 28.07 -1.27
C GLY A 142 31.78 26.71 -1.01
N THR A 143 32.14 26.07 0.11
CA THR A 143 31.49 24.83 0.50
C THR A 143 30.09 25.11 1.04
N CYS A 144 29.06 24.51 0.41
CA CYS A 144 27.72 24.45 0.91
C CYS A 144 27.47 23.10 1.54
N THR A 145 26.75 23.06 2.68
CA THR A 145 26.28 21.82 3.30
C THR A 145 24.79 21.97 3.58
N VAL A 146 23.98 21.15 2.92
CA VAL A 146 22.55 20.99 3.23
C VAL A 146 22.37 19.80 4.17
N ALA A 147 21.42 19.89 5.08
CA ALA A 147 21.13 18.80 6.01
C ALA A 147 19.64 18.64 6.18
N ALA A 148 19.19 17.37 6.28
CA ALA A 148 17.82 16.96 6.53
C ALA A 148 17.72 16.31 7.92
N ASN A 149 16.79 16.80 8.76
CA ASN A 149 16.39 16.17 10.01
C ASN A 149 15.07 15.46 9.76
N VAL A 150 15.04 14.13 9.94
CA VAL A 150 13.92 13.27 9.57
C VAL A 150 12.94 13.15 10.74
N ASN A 151 11.66 13.33 10.48
CA ASN A 151 10.60 13.16 11.47
C ASN A 151 10.32 11.66 11.73
N GLY A 152 9.77 11.37 12.93
CA GLY A 152 9.35 10.01 13.28
C GLY A 152 8.33 9.45 12.27
N GLY A 153 8.53 8.19 11.86
CA GLY A 153 7.69 7.51 10.87
C GLY A 153 8.11 7.73 9.41
N TYR A 154 9.17 8.52 9.20
CA TYR A 154 9.76 8.72 7.87
C TYR A 154 11.19 8.19 7.80
N GLU A 155 11.65 7.91 6.60
CA GLU A 155 13.02 7.59 6.23
C GLU A 155 13.50 8.59 5.19
N PHE A 156 14.76 9.01 5.26
CA PHE A 156 15.33 9.86 4.22
C PHE A 156 15.54 9.06 2.93
N ALA A 157 14.96 9.53 1.83
CA ALA A 157 15.06 8.87 0.53
C ALA A 157 16.11 9.51 -0.39
N GLY A 158 16.69 10.65 0.00
CA GLY A 158 17.77 11.31 -0.71
C GLY A 158 17.52 12.78 -1.00
N TRP A 159 18.59 13.46 -1.41
CA TRP A 159 18.57 14.78 -2.04
C TRP A 159 18.40 14.63 -3.54
N TYR A 160 17.48 15.38 -4.12
CA TYR A 160 17.20 15.38 -5.56
C TYR A 160 17.38 16.77 -6.14
N GLU A 161 17.82 16.81 -7.40
CA GLU A 161 17.89 18.00 -8.24
C GLU A 161 17.38 17.62 -9.63
N ASP A 162 16.45 18.38 -10.17
CA ASP A 162 15.79 18.12 -11.46
C ASP A 162 15.27 16.66 -11.61
N GLY A 163 14.73 16.11 -10.50
CA GLY A 163 14.21 14.77 -10.45
C GLY A 163 15.25 13.65 -10.35
N ARG A 164 16.54 13.97 -10.31
CA ARG A 164 17.65 13.01 -10.18
C ARG A 164 18.25 13.06 -8.78
N ILE A 165 18.61 11.88 -8.25
CA ILE A 165 19.27 11.80 -6.95
C ILE A 165 20.69 12.32 -7.04
N VAL A 166 21.07 13.22 -6.11
CA VAL A 166 22.42 13.78 -6.00
C VAL A 166 23.15 13.33 -4.72
N SER A 167 22.41 12.91 -3.69
CA SER A 167 22.98 12.29 -2.48
C SER A 167 21.95 11.44 -1.75
N ASN A 168 22.41 10.32 -1.17
CA ASN A 168 21.61 9.48 -0.27
C ASN A 168 21.81 9.83 1.22
N ASP A 169 22.80 10.66 1.52
CA ASP A 169 23.13 11.03 2.90
C ASP A 169 22.24 12.19 3.37
N THR A 170 21.83 12.17 4.62
CA THR A 170 21.07 13.28 5.23
C THR A 170 21.86 14.59 5.25
N ARG A 171 23.21 14.53 5.25
CA ARG A 171 24.11 15.67 5.07
C ARG A 171 24.79 15.56 3.73
N TYR A 172 24.60 16.58 2.87
CA TYR A 172 25.20 16.64 1.57
C TYR A 172 26.02 17.91 1.44
N SER A 173 27.33 17.76 1.23
CA SER A 173 28.28 18.86 1.05
C SER A 173 28.77 18.90 -0.39
N PHE A 174 28.81 20.10 -0.97
CA PHE A 174 29.28 20.35 -2.34
C PHE A 174 29.84 21.76 -2.48
N GLU A 175 30.56 21.99 -3.55
CA GLU A 175 31.05 23.30 -3.91
C GLU A 175 29.96 24.10 -4.64
N ALA A 176 29.73 25.34 -4.22
CA ALA A 176 28.70 26.23 -4.78
C ALA A 176 29.24 26.90 -6.08
N LEU A 177 29.05 26.22 -7.21
CA LEU A 177 29.54 26.72 -8.52
C LEU A 177 28.43 27.36 -9.37
N SER A 178 27.16 27.05 -9.08
CA SER A 178 26.00 27.62 -9.77
C SER A 178 24.79 27.59 -8.82
N ASP A 179 23.75 28.35 -9.15
CA ASP A 179 22.46 28.27 -8.43
C ASP A 179 21.90 26.87 -8.53
N ARG A 180 21.42 26.35 -7.40
CA ARG A 180 20.85 25.00 -7.31
C ARG A 180 19.55 25.02 -6.54
N THR A 181 18.64 24.11 -6.93
CA THR A 181 17.40 23.83 -6.20
C THR A 181 17.39 22.36 -5.81
N LEU A 182 17.48 22.10 -4.52
CA LEU A 182 17.53 20.76 -3.95
C LEU A 182 16.18 20.39 -3.32
N GLU A 183 15.71 19.19 -3.61
CA GLU A 183 14.49 18.61 -3.05
C GLU A 183 14.85 17.48 -2.08
N PRO A 184 14.57 17.60 -0.78
CA PRO A 184 14.68 16.47 0.13
C PRO A 184 13.49 15.54 -0.10
N ARG A 185 13.75 14.26 -0.27
CA ARG A 185 12.67 13.26 -0.35
C ARG A 185 12.67 12.37 0.88
N TYR A 186 11.45 12.14 1.40
CA TYR A 186 11.20 11.34 2.59
C TYR A 186 10.21 10.24 2.26
N ARG A 187 10.55 9.02 2.67
CA ARG A 187 9.70 7.84 2.48
C ARG A 187 8.94 7.53 3.76
N ASN A 188 7.68 7.17 3.63
CA ASN A 188 6.88 6.59 4.69
C ASN A 188 6.03 5.43 4.16
N TYR A 189 5.45 4.68 5.10
CA TYR A 189 4.72 3.47 4.78
C TYR A 189 3.31 3.53 5.34
N GLY A 190 2.35 3.06 4.56
CA GLY A 190 0.99 2.79 5.02
C GLY A 190 0.92 1.61 5.98
N GLY A 191 -0.24 1.40 6.60
CA GLY A 191 -0.53 0.20 7.37
C GLY A 191 -0.54 -1.06 6.48
N TRP A 192 -0.21 -2.20 7.05
CA TRP A 192 -0.32 -3.47 6.36
C TRP A 192 -1.79 -3.87 6.14
N SER A 193 -2.10 -4.36 4.95
CA SER A 193 -3.33 -5.06 4.61
C SER A 193 -3.00 -6.54 4.43
N VAL A 194 -3.73 -7.42 5.11
CA VAL A 194 -3.53 -8.88 5.05
C VAL A 194 -4.75 -9.51 4.40
N THR A 195 -4.53 -10.51 3.56
CA THR A 195 -5.58 -11.32 2.94
C THR A 195 -5.33 -12.80 3.23
N LEU A 196 -6.42 -13.56 3.37
CA LEU A 196 -6.36 -15.01 3.53
C LEU A 196 -7.58 -15.63 2.87
N THR A 197 -7.37 -16.67 2.07
CA THR A 197 -8.42 -17.51 1.51
C THR A 197 -8.06 -18.98 1.66
N ALA A 198 -9.08 -19.82 1.77
CA ALA A 198 -8.94 -21.28 1.78
C ALA A 198 -9.54 -21.87 0.49
N ASN A 199 -8.82 -22.76 -0.15
CA ASN A 199 -9.29 -23.39 -1.39
C ASN A 199 -8.97 -24.91 -1.41
N PRO A 200 -10.01 -25.77 -1.41
CA PRO A 200 -11.42 -25.46 -1.21
C PRO A 200 -11.71 -25.01 0.24
N SER A 201 -12.76 -24.20 0.45
CA SER A 201 -13.24 -23.80 1.78
C SER A 201 -14.23 -24.79 2.38
N VAL A 202 -14.74 -25.72 1.58
CA VAL A 202 -15.62 -26.81 2.03
C VAL A 202 -14.98 -28.14 1.65
N ILE A 203 -14.92 -29.04 2.61
CA ILE A 203 -14.35 -30.40 2.49
C ILE A 203 -15.46 -31.43 2.79
N GLY A 204 -15.55 -32.46 2.00
CA GLY A 204 -16.47 -33.58 2.26
C GLY A 204 -16.13 -34.32 3.56
N TRP A 205 -17.06 -35.09 4.05
CA TRP A 205 -16.94 -35.86 5.33
C TRP A 205 -15.76 -36.84 5.34
N GLN A 206 -15.35 -37.36 4.18
CA GLN A 206 -14.21 -38.29 4.06
C GLN A 206 -12.85 -37.60 4.37
N GLY A 207 -12.84 -36.27 4.50
CA GLY A 207 -11.62 -35.51 4.67
C GLY A 207 -10.99 -35.13 3.35
N GLY A 208 -9.81 -34.55 3.42
CA GLY A 208 -9.11 -34.04 2.24
C GLY A 208 -8.05 -33.02 2.56
N ARG A 209 -7.76 -32.14 1.59
CA ARG A 209 -6.79 -31.06 1.74
C ARG A 209 -7.38 -29.75 1.27
N SER A 210 -6.98 -28.67 1.92
CA SER A 210 -7.24 -27.29 1.50
C SER A 210 -5.94 -26.51 1.50
N SER A 211 -5.77 -25.62 0.55
CA SER A 211 -4.64 -24.69 0.49
C SER A 211 -5.04 -23.34 1.03
N LEU A 212 -4.25 -22.78 1.93
CA LEU A 212 -4.36 -21.41 2.41
C LEU A 212 -3.53 -20.49 1.51
N VAL A 213 -4.18 -19.50 0.87
CA VAL A 213 -3.53 -18.47 0.07
C VAL A 213 -3.57 -17.18 0.87
N ALA A 214 -2.40 -16.73 1.29
CA ALA A 214 -2.24 -15.55 2.12
C ALA A 214 -1.31 -14.53 1.47
N GLY A 215 -1.60 -13.25 1.65
CA GLY A 215 -0.77 -12.14 1.19
C GLY A 215 -0.83 -10.98 2.16
N ALA A 216 0.26 -10.21 2.22
CA ALA A 216 0.30 -8.94 2.93
C ALA A 216 0.89 -7.88 2.01
N SER A 217 0.32 -6.67 2.06
CA SER A 217 0.81 -5.52 1.29
C SER A 217 0.61 -4.22 2.04
N ARG A 218 1.48 -3.23 1.74
CA ARG A 218 1.33 -1.85 2.20
C ARG A 218 1.80 -0.87 1.15
N GLY A 219 1.20 0.32 1.11
CA GLY A 219 1.65 1.42 0.26
C GLY A 219 2.99 1.99 0.73
N VAL A 220 3.84 2.36 -0.22
CA VAL A 220 5.07 3.14 -0.01
C VAL A 220 4.84 4.51 -0.62
N PHE A 221 5.11 5.57 0.14
CA PHE A 221 4.90 6.95 -0.26
C PHE A 221 6.21 7.71 -0.16
N VAL A 222 6.45 8.60 -1.14
CA VAL A 222 7.58 9.54 -1.14
C VAL A 222 7.01 10.95 -1.23
N ASN A 223 7.33 11.79 -0.25
CA ASN A 223 6.75 13.13 -0.09
C ASN A 223 5.22 13.13 -0.25
N GLY A 224 4.54 12.12 0.34
CA GLY A 224 3.08 11.97 0.31
C GLY A 224 2.50 11.42 -0.99
N VAL A 225 3.32 11.19 -2.01
CA VAL A 225 2.89 10.61 -3.29
C VAL A 225 3.14 9.10 -3.26
N ALA A 226 2.13 8.31 -3.67
CA ALA A 226 2.28 6.86 -3.78
C ALA A 226 3.34 6.51 -4.85
N GLU A 227 4.36 5.76 -4.45
CA GLU A 227 5.45 5.35 -5.33
C GLU A 227 5.27 3.89 -5.78
N ASN A 228 5.08 2.99 -4.83
CA ASN A 228 4.92 1.56 -5.08
C ASN A 228 4.17 0.86 -3.94
N THR A 229 4.11 -0.48 -4.02
CA THR A 229 3.53 -1.34 -2.98
C THR A 229 4.61 -2.31 -2.50
N GLN A 230 4.80 -2.37 -1.20
CA GLN A 230 5.64 -3.39 -0.56
C GLN A 230 4.77 -4.61 -0.22
N THR A 231 5.25 -5.82 -0.52
CA THR A 231 4.58 -7.08 -0.20
C THR A 231 5.38 -7.89 0.81
N ALA A 232 4.68 -8.76 1.55
CA ALA A 232 5.29 -9.69 2.49
C ALA A 232 4.50 -11.00 2.55
N VAL A 233 5.11 -12.04 3.10
CA VAL A 233 4.45 -13.32 3.38
C VAL A 233 3.96 -13.29 4.83
N PRO A 234 2.63 -13.35 5.09
CA PRO A 234 2.09 -13.42 6.44
C PRO A 234 2.42 -14.76 7.11
N SER A 235 2.51 -14.75 8.43
CA SER A 235 2.52 -15.98 9.21
C SER A 235 1.13 -16.58 9.28
N LEU A 236 1.02 -17.91 9.14
CA LEU A 236 -0.22 -18.66 9.25
C LEU A 236 -0.31 -19.35 10.60
N SER A 237 -1.50 -19.36 11.19
CA SER A 237 -1.81 -20.06 12.42
C SER A 237 -3.25 -20.58 12.41
N GLY A 238 -3.58 -21.49 13.31
CA GLY A 238 -4.88 -22.13 13.43
C GLY A 238 -4.74 -23.64 13.40
N GLY A 239 -5.82 -24.30 13.67
CA GLY A 239 -5.94 -25.76 13.75
C GLY A 239 -6.92 -26.15 14.84
N ALA A 240 -7.52 -27.32 14.69
CA ALA A 240 -8.41 -27.94 15.64
C ALA A 240 -8.33 -29.45 15.45
N GLU A 241 -9.01 -30.21 16.31
CA GLU A 241 -9.12 -31.66 16.10
C GLU A 241 -9.66 -31.97 14.71
N GLY A 242 -8.91 -32.77 13.96
CA GLY A 242 -9.23 -33.11 12.58
C GLY A 242 -8.79 -32.11 11.53
N PHE A 243 -8.19 -30.97 11.90
CA PHE A 243 -7.64 -29.96 10.98
C PHE A 243 -6.18 -29.67 11.31
N LEU A 244 -5.26 -30.18 10.52
CA LEU A 244 -3.82 -30.03 10.72
C LEU A 244 -3.23 -29.09 9.68
N LEU A 245 -2.68 -27.96 10.14
CA LEU A 245 -1.94 -26.99 9.31
C LEU A 245 -0.46 -27.41 9.22
N SER A 246 0.07 -27.48 8.01
CA SER A 246 1.50 -27.67 7.73
C SER A 246 1.90 -26.77 6.55
N GLY A 247 2.72 -25.76 6.82
CA GLY A 247 3.03 -24.72 5.84
C GLY A 247 1.74 -23.95 5.48
N ASN A 248 1.36 -24.00 4.22
CA ASN A 248 0.10 -23.42 3.71
C ASN A 248 -0.98 -24.46 3.40
N THR A 249 -0.76 -25.71 3.78
CA THR A 249 -1.71 -26.80 3.51
C THR A 249 -2.39 -27.25 4.79
N VAL A 250 -3.71 -27.34 4.75
CA VAL A 250 -4.53 -27.93 5.81
C VAL A 250 -4.93 -29.32 5.40
N THR A 251 -4.54 -30.31 6.17
CA THR A 251 -5.02 -31.70 6.04
C THR A 251 -6.20 -31.90 6.96
N VAL A 252 -7.34 -32.34 6.42
CA VAL A 252 -8.58 -32.56 7.14
C VAL A 252 -8.84 -34.05 7.19
N SER A 253 -8.95 -34.61 8.42
CA SER A 253 -9.27 -36.03 8.63
C SER A 253 -10.77 -36.32 8.42
N GLU A 254 -11.15 -37.59 8.31
CA GLU A 254 -12.54 -38.01 8.23
C GLU A 254 -13.39 -37.43 9.37
N ASN A 255 -14.62 -37.02 9.06
CA ASN A 255 -15.63 -36.61 10.03
C ASN A 255 -16.74 -37.67 10.12
N PRO A 256 -16.63 -38.62 11.05
CA PRO A 256 -17.66 -39.69 11.21
C PRO A 256 -18.98 -39.19 11.84
N SER A 257 -18.99 -37.92 12.29
CA SER A 257 -20.19 -37.29 12.86
C SER A 257 -21.19 -36.94 11.76
N GLY A 258 -22.47 -37.08 12.04
CA GLY A 258 -23.56 -36.59 11.17
C GLY A 258 -23.64 -35.05 11.07
N SER A 259 -22.85 -34.32 11.85
CA SER A 259 -22.86 -32.87 11.89
C SER A 259 -21.61 -32.32 11.26
N SER A 260 -21.72 -31.20 10.54
CA SER A 260 -20.56 -30.45 10.03
C SER A 260 -19.72 -29.89 11.16
N ARG A 261 -18.41 -29.69 10.89
CA ARG A 261 -17.48 -28.99 11.78
C ARG A 261 -16.66 -27.97 11.00
N ASN A 262 -16.10 -26.95 11.66
CA ASN A 262 -15.30 -25.93 11.03
C ASN A 262 -14.04 -25.63 11.84
N CYS A 263 -13.07 -25.02 11.15
CA CYS A 263 -11.87 -24.50 11.77
C CYS A 263 -11.52 -23.15 11.14
N VAL A 264 -11.13 -22.19 11.97
CA VAL A 264 -10.69 -20.86 11.55
C VAL A 264 -9.17 -20.80 11.53
N PHE A 265 -8.62 -20.32 10.43
CA PHE A 265 -7.21 -20.05 10.26
C PHE A 265 -6.98 -18.56 10.18
N THR A 266 -5.83 -18.10 10.64
CA THR A 266 -5.46 -16.70 10.69
C THR A 266 -4.14 -16.48 9.98
N ALA A 267 -4.10 -15.48 9.12
CA ALA A 267 -2.86 -14.91 8.56
C ALA A 267 -2.56 -13.61 9.28
N SER A 268 -1.30 -13.37 9.69
CA SER A 268 -0.90 -12.16 10.42
C SER A 268 0.41 -11.59 9.89
N HIS A 269 0.47 -10.27 9.74
CA HIS A 269 1.68 -9.53 9.38
C HIS A 269 1.60 -8.07 9.84
N GLY A 270 2.68 -7.55 10.48
CA GLY A 270 2.81 -6.13 10.83
C GLY A 270 1.66 -5.55 11.65
N GLY A 271 1.07 -6.33 12.56
CA GLY A 271 -0.06 -5.91 13.40
C GLY A 271 -1.45 -6.04 12.74
N SER A 272 -1.52 -6.42 11.47
CA SER A 272 -2.78 -6.71 10.75
C SER A 272 -3.00 -8.20 10.59
N SER A 273 -4.27 -8.61 10.49
CA SER A 273 -4.63 -10.01 10.31
C SER A 273 -5.87 -10.18 9.43
N ALA A 274 -6.00 -11.38 8.86
CA ALA A 274 -7.17 -11.84 8.13
C ALA A 274 -7.46 -13.30 8.51
N THR A 275 -8.73 -13.72 8.42
CA THR A 275 -9.15 -15.06 8.75
C THR A 275 -9.83 -15.75 7.57
N ALA A 276 -9.71 -17.09 7.52
CA ALA A 276 -10.44 -17.94 6.60
C ALA A 276 -10.96 -19.15 7.37
N THR A 277 -12.19 -19.57 7.05
CA THR A 277 -12.81 -20.76 7.66
C THR A 277 -12.82 -21.90 6.66
N ILE A 278 -12.43 -23.09 7.12
CA ILE A 278 -12.65 -24.34 6.40
C ILE A 278 -13.78 -25.08 7.11
N THR A 279 -14.82 -25.41 6.36
CA THR A 279 -15.97 -26.21 6.84
C THR A 279 -15.86 -27.62 6.31
N GLN A 280 -15.97 -28.59 7.17
CA GLN A 280 -16.10 -30.00 6.77
C GLN A 280 -17.53 -30.46 6.96
N GLU A 281 -18.08 -31.10 5.94
CA GLU A 281 -19.42 -31.68 6.00
C GLU A 281 -19.47 -32.82 7.00
N GLY A 282 -20.68 -33.06 7.55
CA GLY A 282 -20.96 -34.24 8.34
C GLY A 282 -21.20 -35.47 7.46
N SER A 283 -20.94 -36.64 8.01
CA SER A 283 -21.23 -37.88 7.33
C SER A 283 -22.73 -38.04 7.11
N PRO A 284 -23.18 -38.56 5.94
CA PRO A 284 -24.59 -38.88 5.72
C PRO A 284 -25.14 -39.84 6.80
N VAL A 285 -26.36 -39.59 7.21
CA VAL A 285 -27.08 -40.45 8.16
C VAL A 285 -28.22 -41.13 7.45
N ASP A 286 -28.09 -42.46 7.29
CA ASP A 286 -29.11 -43.28 6.68
C ASP A 286 -29.81 -44.15 7.76
N TYR A 287 -31.13 -44.17 7.75
CA TYR A 287 -31.94 -44.93 8.67
C TYR A 287 -32.52 -46.18 7.99
N TYR A 288 -32.36 -47.32 8.64
CA TYR A 288 -32.83 -48.61 8.20
C TYR A 288 -33.85 -49.12 9.18
N PHE A 289 -35.08 -49.40 8.69
CA PHE A 289 -36.17 -49.96 9.46
C PHE A 289 -37.03 -50.81 8.53
N SER A 290 -36.95 -52.14 8.66
CA SER A 290 -37.59 -53.06 7.77
C SER A 290 -37.79 -54.43 8.44
N TYR A 291 -38.68 -55.28 7.93
CA TYR A 291 -38.68 -56.72 8.20
C TYR A 291 -37.45 -57.37 7.52
N ALA A 292 -37.17 -58.67 7.87
CA ALA A 292 -36.01 -59.40 7.34
C ALA A 292 -36.06 -59.60 5.84
N ASP A 293 -37.21 -59.60 5.21
CA ASP A 293 -37.42 -59.65 3.77
C ASP A 293 -37.22 -58.29 3.07
N GLY A 294 -36.87 -57.23 3.85
CA GLY A 294 -36.77 -55.87 3.39
C GLY A 294 -38.11 -55.14 3.26
N GLY A 295 -39.19 -55.74 3.55
CA GLY A 295 -40.55 -55.19 3.51
C GLY A 295 -40.82 -54.18 4.63
N THR A 296 -41.87 -53.38 4.43
CA THR A 296 -42.41 -52.44 5.43
C THR A 296 -43.75 -52.89 6.02
N GLY A 297 -44.25 -54.02 5.61
CA GLY A 297 -45.49 -54.61 6.10
C GLY A 297 -45.35 -56.09 6.26
N HIS A 298 -45.94 -56.67 7.33
CA HIS A 298 -46.05 -58.09 7.57
C HIS A 298 -47.52 -58.44 7.88
N THR A 299 -47.99 -59.57 7.36
CA THR A 299 -49.31 -60.04 7.67
C THR A 299 -49.21 -61.47 8.17
N GLU A 300 -49.72 -61.72 9.42
CA GLU A 300 -49.79 -63.05 10.03
C GLU A 300 -51.20 -63.61 9.88
N TYR A 301 -51.24 -64.86 9.54
CA TYR A 301 -52.50 -65.63 9.39
C TYR A 301 -52.50 -66.84 10.33
N PRO A 302 -52.99 -66.69 11.57
CA PRO A 302 -53.18 -67.82 12.46
C PRO A 302 -54.08 -68.86 11.85
N ASP A 303 -53.82 -70.16 12.15
CA ASP A 303 -54.55 -71.24 11.61
C ASP A 303 -55.96 -71.37 12.26
N ASP A 304 -56.10 -70.92 13.51
CA ASP A 304 -57.34 -70.98 14.26
C ASP A 304 -57.59 -69.73 15.13
N SER A 305 -58.61 -69.77 15.98
CA SER A 305 -59.00 -68.66 16.86
C SER A 305 -58.18 -68.56 18.17
N SER A 306 -57.28 -69.47 18.44
CA SER A 306 -56.51 -69.53 19.69
C SER A 306 -55.53 -68.38 19.79
N ALA A 307 -55.17 -68.02 21.02
CA ALA A 307 -54.05 -67.11 21.26
C ALA A 307 -52.78 -67.76 20.74
N GLY A 308 -51.89 -66.90 20.23
CA GLY A 308 -50.61 -67.33 19.66
C GLY A 308 -49.51 -66.27 19.75
N SER A 309 -48.36 -66.70 19.32
CA SER A 309 -47.19 -65.77 19.24
C SER A 309 -46.26 -66.17 18.12
N PHE A 310 -45.51 -65.19 17.59
CA PHE A 310 -44.50 -65.38 16.57
C PHE A 310 -43.36 -64.42 16.75
N ILE A 311 -42.25 -64.64 16.07
CA ILE A 311 -41.07 -63.77 16.12
C ILE A 311 -41.17 -62.70 15.02
N LEU A 312 -40.94 -61.50 15.41
CA LEU A 312 -40.74 -60.38 14.48
C LEU A 312 -39.25 -60.21 14.20
N ASP A 313 -38.82 -60.54 13.01
CA ASP A 313 -37.46 -60.30 12.59
C ASP A 313 -37.35 -58.91 11.99
N ILE A 314 -36.92 -57.91 12.81
CA ILE A 314 -36.91 -56.51 12.48
C ILE A 314 -35.49 -56.01 12.49
N THR A 315 -35.09 -55.38 11.38
CA THR A 315 -33.88 -54.59 11.24
C THR A 315 -34.19 -53.19 11.64
N SER A 316 -33.49 -52.66 12.67
CA SER A 316 -33.62 -51.27 13.15
C SER A 316 -32.25 -50.69 13.52
N TYR A 317 -31.69 -49.86 12.65
CA TYR A 317 -30.43 -49.18 12.92
C TYR A 317 -30.29 -47.90 12.09
N LYS A 318 -29.35 -47.03 12.46
CA LYS A 318 -28.81 -45.97 11.60
C LYS A 318 -27.35 -46.27 11.22
N LYS A 319 -26.98 -45.79 10.02
CA LYS A 319 -25.62 -45.78 9.53
C LYS A 319 -25.16 -44.33 9.40
N THR A 320 -24.02 -43.98 10.00
CA THR A 320 -23.38 -42.68 9.85
C THR A 320 -21.95 -42.94 9.38
N GLY A 321 -21.64 -42.60 8.14
CA GLY A 321 -20.37 -42.98 7.50
C GLY A 321 -20.18 -44.49 7.51
N ASN A 322 -19.14 -44.97 8.16
CA ASN A 322 -18.83 -46.39 8.31
C ASN A 322 -19.36 -47.03 9.63
N SER A 323 -19.98 -46.22 10.50
CA SER A 323 -20.48 -46.68 11.80
C SER A 323 -21.94 -47.03 11.74
N THR A 324 -22.33 -48.11 12.42
CA THR A 324 -23.73 -48.59 12.55
C THR A 324 -24.13 -48.52 14.02
N LYS A 325 -25.32 -47.98 14.31
CA LYS A 325 -25.90 -47.92 15.65
C LYS A 325 -27.32 -48.48 15.62
N ALA A 326 -27.60 -49.49 16.43
CA ALA A 326 -28.96 -50.00 16.63
C ALA A 326 -29.87 -48.90 17.21
N LEU A 327 -31.10 -48.85 16.75
CA LEU A 327 -32.12 -47.90 17.20
C LEU A 327 -33.30 -48.64 17.83
N SER A 328 -33.85 -48.01 18.87
CA SER A 328 -35.11 -48.44 19.50
C SER A 328 -36.32 -48.14 18.61
N TRP A 329 -37.35 -48.85 18.82
CA TRP A 329 -38.64 -48.65 18.20
C TRP A 329 -39.78 -49.05 19.18
N SER A 330 -40.93 -48.50 18.96
CA SER A 330 -42.15 -48.73 19.76
C SER A 330 -43.28 -49.26 18.88
N ALA A 331 -44.29 -49.89 19.52
CA ALA A 331 -45.45 -50.41 18.84
C ALA A 331 -46.69 -49.77 19.39
N SER A 332 -47.70 -49.55 18.56
CA SER A 332 -49.02 -49.07 18.95
C SER A 332 -50.06 -49.55 17.98
N GLY A 333 -51.25 -49.97 18.48
CA GLY A 333 -52.35 -50.51 17.65
C GLY A 333 -53.41 -51.14 18.42
N ASP A 334 -54.04 -52.15 17.81
CA ASP A 334 -55.15 -52.87 18.40
C ASP A 334 -54.77 -53.60 19.71
N SER A 335 -55.57 -53.45 20.72
CA SER A 335 -55.30 -53.89 22.10
C SER A 335 -55.18 -55.42 22.31
N TRP A 336 -55.61 -56.21 21.36
CA TRP A 336 -55.48 -57.65 21.40
C TRP A 336 -54.25 -58.23 20.72
N ILE A 337 -53.38 -57.28 20.19
CA ILE A 337 -52.07 -57.56 19.61
C ILE A 337 -51.03 -56.94 20.52
N HIS A 338 -50.10 -57.73 21.01
CA HIS A 338 -49.07 -57.35 21.94
C HIS A 338 -47.72 -57.53 21.28
N VAL A 339 -46.89 -56.46 21.27
CA VAL A 339 -45.53 -56.51 20.74
C VAL A 339 -44.59 -56.24 21.89
N ASN A 340 -43.60 -57.08 22.09
CA ASN A 340 -42.57 -56.93 23.09
C ASN A 340 -41.21 -57.33 22.49
N GLY A 341 -40.40 -56.35 22.21
CA GLY A 341 -39.13 -56.55 21.49
C GLY A 341 -39.35 -57.23 20.14
N SER A 342 -38.65 -58.32 19.87
CA SER A 342 -38.78 -59.13 18.65
C SER A 342 -39.87 -60.13 18.67
N SER A 343 -40.82 -60.12 19.64
CA SER A 343 -41.94 -61.08 19.76
C SER A 343 -43.27 -60.34 19.64
N ALA A 344 -44.16 -60.88 18.84
CA ALA A 344 -45.56 -60.49 18.79
C ALA A 344 -46.44 -61.61 19.28
N SER A 345 -47.52 -61.29 20.03
CA SER A 345 -48.51 -62.18 20.44
C SER A 345 -49.89 -61.60 20.24
N TYR A 346 -50.90 -62.45 20.19
CA TYR A 346 -52.27 -62.04 20.00
C TYR A 346 -53.20 -62.91 20.89
N ASP A 347 -54.26 -62.28 21.37
CA ASP A 347 -55.25 -62.94 22.22
C ASP A 347 -56.14 -63.90 21.42
N GLU A 348 -56.80 -64.81 22.09
CA GLU A 348 -57.83 -65.65 21.50
C GLU A 348 -58.94 -64.77 20.88
N ASN A 349 -59.45 -65.15 19.70
CA ASN A 349 -60.63 -64.53 19.13
C ASN A 349 -61.88 -65.21 19.72
N PRO A 350 -62.59 -64.57 20.67
CA PRO A 350 -63.77 -65.21 21.35
C PRO A 350 -64.99 -65.25 20.45
N THR A 351 -64.99 -64.61 19.31
CA THR A 351 -66.16 -64.51 18.42
C THR A 351 -66.15 -65.56 17.32
N LYS A 352 -67.30 -65.83 16.71
CA LYS A 352 -67.42 -66.70 15.53
C LYS A 352 -66.99 -66.06 14.24
N GLU A 353 -66.78 -64.71 14.26
CA GLU A 353 -66.39 -63.92 13.10
C GLU A 353 -64.87 -63.78 13.01
N ARG A 354 -64.34 -63.79 11.78
CA ARG A 354 -62.93 -63.46 11.49
C ARG A 354 -62.66 -62.04 11.92
N ARG A 355 -61.55 -61.81 12.60
CA ARG A 355 -61.13 -60.45 12.95
C ARG A 355 -59.79 -60.12 12.30
N SER A 356 -59.55 -58.86 12.09
CA SER A 356 -58.22 -58.35 11.68
C SER A 356 -57.83 -57.14 12.52
N GLY A 357 -56.59 -57.10 12.91
CA GLY A 357 -56.02 -55.99 13.67
C GLY A 357 -54.76 -55.49 13.03
N LEU A 358 -54.42 -54.25 13.34
CA LEU A 358 -53.24 -53.54 12.83
C LEU A 358 -52.45 -52.99 13.98
N VAL A 359 -51.13 -53.18 13.94
CA VAL A 359 -50.16 -52.52 14.81
C VAL A 359 -49.18 -51.77 13.94
N THR A 360 -48.91 -50.54 14.31
CA THR A 360 -47.83 -49.70 13.72
C THR A 360 -46.61 -49.82 14.62
N LEU A 361 -45.48 -50.21 14.03
CA LEU A 361 -44.17 -50.18 14.65
C LEU A 361 -43.49 -48.89 14.18
N LYS A 362 -42.90 -48.07 15.06
CA LYS A 362 -42.31 -46.82 14.76
C LYS A 362 -40.88 -46.74 15.31
N GLN A 363 -39.90 -46.50 14.46
CA GLN A 363 -38.54 -46.26 14.88
C GLN A 363 -38.45 -44.89 15.56
N ASP A 364 -37.94 -44.83 16.78
CA ASP A 364 -38.04 -43.66 17.66
C ASP A 364 -37.30 -42.45 17.11
N GLU A 365 -36.09 -42.62 16.58
CA GLU A 365 -35.26 -41.54 16.10
C GLU A 365 -35.64 -41.02 14.70
N SER A 366 -35.93 -41.89 13.75
CA SER A 366 -36.24 -41.51 12.37
C SER A 366 -37.71 -41.24 12.10
N GLY A 367 -38.60 -41.82 12.96
CA GLY A 367 -40.03 -41.79 12.72
C GLY A 367 -40.53 -42.75 11.61
N LYS A 368 -39.62 -43.55 10.99
CA LYS A 368 -40.03 -44.59 10.02
C LYS A 368 -40.98 -45.60 10.64
N THR A 369 -41.90 -46.10 9.86
CA THR A 369 -42.93 -47.01 10.35
C THR A 369 -42.96 -48.33 9.57
N LEU A 370 -43.30 -49.41 10.28
CA LEU A 370 -43.68 -50.71 9.70
C LEU A 370 -45.13 -51.05 10.11
N SER A 371 -45.85 -51.80 9.30
CA SER A 371 -47.18 -52.27 9.61
C SER A 371 -47.18 -53.77 9.91
N LEU A 372 -47.81 -54.15 11.00
CA LEU A 372 -48.11 -55.55 11.34
C LEU A 372 -49.60 -55.73 11.31
N LYS A 373 -50.09 -56.62 10.47
CA LYS A 373 -51.48 -57.00 10.38
C LYS A 373 -51.65 -58.46 10.85
N ILE A 374 -52.62 -58.72 11.68
CA ILE A 374 -52.99 -60.06 12.03
C ILE A 374 -54.44 -60.34 11.58
N VAL A 375 -54.62 -61.43 10.91
CA VAL A 375 -55.94 -61.85 10.38
C VAL A 375 -56.30 -63.21 10.95
N GLN A 376 -57.07 -63.21 12.05
CA GLN A 376 -57.37 -64.37 12.86
C GLN A 376 -58.79 -64.96 12.57
N PRO A 377 -58.94 -66.27 12.32
CA PRO A 377 -60.26 -66.90 12.17
C PRO A 377 -61.16 -66.75 13.39
N GLY A 378 -62.46 -66.90 13.19
CA GLY A 378 -63.42 -67.01 14.27
C GLY A 378 -63.45 -68.39 14.84
N LYS A 379 -64.01 -68.53 16.04
CA LYS A 379 -64.20 -69.81 16.74
C LYS A 379 -65.11 -70.75 15.94
N THR A 380 -64.59 -71.90 15.56
CA THR A 380 -65.44 -72.97 14.97
C THR A 380 -66.21 -73.67 16.05
N SER A 381 -67.55 -73.65 16.00
CA SER A 381 -68.38 -74.53 16.83
C SER A 381 -68.54 -75.89 16.12
N ILE A 382 -68.04 -76.94 16.72
CA ILE A 382 -68.41 -78.29 16.30
C ILE A 382 -69.68 -78.66 17.07
N ASP A 383 -70.83 -78.59 16.41
CA ASP A 383 -72.06 -79.15 16.94
C ASP A 383 -72.00 -80.69 16.77
N ILE A 384 -71.71 -81.40 17.86
CA ILE A 384 -71.86 -82.87 17.88
C ILE A 384 -73.34 -83.14 18.16
N GLU A 385 -74.10 -83.44 17.09
CA GLU A 385 -75.42 -84.05 17.26
C GLU A 385 -75.23 -85.46 17.80
N GLN A 386 -75.83 -85.75 18.94
CA GLN A 386 -75.99 -87.10 19.53
C GLN A 386 -77.18 -87.83 18.93
#